data_b214ac13e2f725365f6fafbf443d5a6f
#
_entry.id   b214ac13e2f725365f6fafbf443d5a6f
#
_cell.length_a   1.000
_cell.length_b   1.000
_cell.length_c   1.000
_cell.angle_alpha   90.00
_cell.angle_beta   90.00
_cell.angle_gamma   90.00
#
_symmetry.space_group_name_H-M   'P 1'
#
loop_
_entity.id
_entity.type
_entity.pdbx_description
1 polymer ?
#
loop_
_entity_poly.entity_id
_entity_poly.type
_entity_poly.pdbx_seq_one_letter_code
_entity_poly.pdbx_strand_id
1 'polypeptide(L)'
;EIGYDFSSGLRQILRQDPDVIMVGEIRDSETANLAINAALTGHILLSTIHTNNSIGVIPRLIDLGVPPFLLPSALNLMIAQRLFGKLCPNCIQEKIPSDKIQNIIQKNLEILIIY
;
A
#
# COMPACT_ATOMS: atom_id res chain seq x y z
N GLU A 1 14.97 30.71 -2.86
CA GLU A 1 14.40 29.38 -2.53
C GLU A 1 15.10 28.35 -3.43
N ILE A 2 15.79 27.41 -2.85
CA ILE A 2 16.38 26.30 -3.57
C ILE A 2 15.20 25.39 -3.91
N GLY A 3 14.82 25.29 -5.20
CA GLY A 3 13.70 24.50 -5.69
C GLY A 3 13.93 22.98 -5.54
N TYR A 4 14.10 22.54 -4.30
CA TYR A 4 14.27 21.14 -3.93
C TYR A 4 12.92 20.54 -3.63
N ASP A 5 12.36 19.83 -4.57
CA ASP A 5 11.12 19.08 -4.42
C ASP A 5 11.37 17.61 -4.09
N PHE A 6 10.29 16.89 -3.80
CA PHE A 6 10.36 15.48 -3.40
C PHE A 6 10.90 14.58 -4.50
N SER A 7 10.55 14.84 -5.74
CA SER A 7 11.01 14.09 -6.90
C SER A 7 12.50 14.28 -7.19
N SER A 8 13.00 15.50 -7.00
CA SER A 8 14.44 15.81 -7.10
C SER A 8 15.23 15.07 -6.03
N GLY A 9 14.70 15.00 -4.79
CA GLY A 9 15.29 14.24 -3.70
C GLY A 9 15.38 12.75 -4.02
N LEU A 10 14.30 12.17 -4.50
CA LEU A 10 14.24 10.75 -4.86
C LEU A 10 15.24 10.41 -6.00
N ARG A 11 15.37 11.27 -7.02
CA ARG A 11 16.36 11.10 -8.07
C ARG A 11 17.80 11.11 -7.55
N GLN A 12 18.10 11.95 -6.56
CA GLN A 12 19.42 11.99 -5.94
C GLN A 12 19.71 10.73 -5.11
N ILE A 13 18.73 10.23 -4.37
CA ILE A 13 18.84 8.99 -3.59
C ILE A 13 19.13 7.81 -4.52
N LEU A 14 18.38 7.68 -5.62
CA LEU A 14 18.60 6.62 -6.62
C LEU A 14 20.00 6.57 -7.20
N ARG A 15 20.71 7.70 -7.24
CA ARG A 15 22.11 7.76 -7.71
C ARG A 15 23.16 7.32 -6.68
N GLN A 16 22.73 7.06 -5.45
CA GLN A 16 23.59 6.58 -4.37
C GLN A 16 23.62 5.05 -4.25
N ASP A 17 22.97 4.36 -5.21
CA ASP A 17 22.87 2.89 -5.25
C ASP A 17 22.35 2.27 -3.94
N PRO A 18 21.18 2.70 -3.44
CA PRO A 18 20.61 2.18 -2.21
C PRO A 18 19.96 0.83 -2.42
N ASP A 19 20.11 -0.10 -1.48
CA ASP A 19 19.39 -1.39 -1.50
C ASP A 19 17.89 -1.23 -1.23
N VAL A 20 17.53 -0.32 -0.31
CA VAL A 20 16.15 -0.06 0.12
C VAL A 20 15.89 1.43 0.14
N ILE A 21 14.78 1.83 -0.45
CA ILE A 21 14.33 3.23 -0.49
C ILE A 21 12.99 3.32 0.25
N MET A 22 12.87 4.27 1.17
CA MET A 22 11.61 4.62 1.79
C MET A 22 11.14 5.99 1.30
N VAL A 23 10.00 5.98 0.60
CA VAL A 23 9.30 7.17 0.13
C VAL A 23 8.10 7.39 1.05
N GLY A 24 8.09 8.48 1.81
CA GLY A 24 7.06 8.73 2.83
C GLY A 24 5.64 8.54 2.30
N GLU A 25 5.35 9.13 1.14
CA GLU A 25 4.08 8.93 0.45
C GLU A 25 4.16 9.27 -1.04
N ILE A 26 3.27 8.67 -1.82
CA ILE A 26 3.07 8.98 -3.24
C ILE A 26 1.78 9.77 -3.39
N ARG A 27 1.89 11.05 -3.80
CA ARG A 27 0.75 11.96 -4.00
C ARG A 27 0.56 12.41 -5.44
N ASP A 28 1.61 12.43 -6.21
CA ASP A 28 1.66 13.01 -7.54
C ASP A 28 2.22 12.02 -8.57
N SER A 29 1.98 12.34 -9.84
CA SER A 29 2.37 11.52 -10.99
C SER A 29 3.88 11.35 -11.12
N GLU A 30 4.65 12.40 -10.81
CA GLU A 30 6.10 12.37 -10.96
C GLU A 30 6.73 11.41 -9.96
N THR A 31 6.35 11.52 -8.68
CA THR A 31 6.78 10.62 -7.61
C THR A 31 6.34 9.18 -7.88
N ALA A 32 5.10 8.97 -8.37
CA ALA A 32 4.59 7.64 -8.71
C ALA A 32 5.44 6.98 -9.80
N ASN A 33 5.71 7.69 -10.90
CA ASN A 33 6.50 7.16 -12.00
C ASN A 33 7.97 6.88 -11.58
N LEU A 34 8.58 7.74 -10.77
CA LEU A 34 9.91 7.52 -10.24
C LEU A 34 9.97 6.28 -9.33
N ALA A 35 8.98 6.11 -8.45
CA ALA A 35 8.88 4.96 -7.56
C ALA A 35 8.75 3.65 -8.34
N ILE A 36 7.86 3.60 -9.34
CA ILE A 36 7.66 2.43 -10.19
C ILE A 36 8.94 2.11 -10.98
N ASN A 37 9.60 3.11 -11.56
CA ASN A 37 10.86 2.90 -12.29
C ASN A 37 11.97 2.38 -11.37
N ALA A 38 12.07 2.88 -10.14
CA ALA A 38 13.03 2.38 -9.14
C ALA A 38 12.77 0.91 -8.82
N ALA A 39 11.50 0.52 -8.61
CA ALA A 39 11.12 -0.87 -8.37
C ALA A 39 11.46 -1.78 -9.57
N LEU A 40 11.20 -1.34 -10.81
CA LEU A 40 11.53 -2.07 -12.03
C LEU A 40 13.04 -2.23 -12.26
N THR A 41 13.86 -1.33 -11.72
CA THR A 41 15.33 -1.40 -11.81
C THR A 41 15.97 -2.17 -10.65
N GLY A 42 15.17 -2.86 -9.82
CA GLY A 42 15.66 -3.80 -8.82
C GLY A 42 15.75 -3.25 -7.38
N HIS A 43 15.38 -1.97 -7.16
CA HIS A 43 15.39 -1.40 -5.81
C HIS A 43 14.16 -1.88 -5.01
N ILE A 44 14.35 -2.20 -3.74
CA ILE A 44 13.25 -2.40 -2.82
C ILE A 44 12.72 -1.03 -2.39
N LEU A 45 11.50 -0.70 -2.81
CA LEU A 45 10.88 0.58 -2.48
C LEU A 45 9.66 0.37 -1.58
N LEU A 46 9.67 1.05 -0.44
CA LEU A 46 8.56 1.10 0.51
C LEU A 46 7.91 2.48 0.46
N SER A 47 6.59 2.51 0.39
CA SER A 47 5.87 3.79 0.38
C SER A 47 4.47 3.66 0.94
N THR A 48 3.84 4.80 1.21
CA THR A 48 2.42 4.87 1.52
C THR A 48 1.66 5.55 0.39
N ILE A 49 0.39 5.22 0.26
CA ILE A 49 -0.52 5.86 -0.68
C ILE A 49 -1.92 5.91 -0.06
N HIS A 50 -2.62 7.03 -0.23
CA HIS A 50 -3.96 7.20 0.33
C HIS A 50 -5.01 6.48 -0.50
N THR A 51 -5.50 5.36 0.04
CA THR A 51 -6.59 4.55 -0.53
C THR A 51 -7.47 3.98 0.57
N ASN A 52 -8.67 3.54 0.22
CA ASN A 52 -9.61 2.96 1.19
C ASN A 52 -9.26 1.53 1.61
N ASN A 53 -8.52 0.80 0.79
CA ASN A 53 -8.08 -0.58 1.04
C ASN A 53 -6.84 -0.89 0.18
N SER A 54 -6.23 -2.06 0.37
CA SER A 54 -5.04 -2.46 -0.37
C SER A 54 -5.26 -2.61 -1.88
N ILE A 55 -6.42 -3.12 -2.30
CA ILE A 55 -6.75 -3.27 -3.73
C ILE A 55 -6.86 -1.91 -4.42
N GLY A 56 -7.33 -0.89 -3.71
CA GLY A 56 -7.44 0.49 -4.19
C GLY A 56 -6.11 1.15 -4.59
N VAL A 57 -4.97 0.56 -4.23
CA VAL A 57 -3.63 1.02 -4.65
C VAL A 57 -3.49 0.97 -6.17
N ILE A 58 -4.00 -0.08 -6.80
CA ILE A 58 -3.89 -0.28 -8.27
C ILE A 58 -4.58 0.85 -9.04
N PRO A 59 -5.90 1.09 -8.89
CA PRO A 59 -6.55 2.18 -9.61
C PRO A 59 -5.95 3.55 -9.24
N ARG A 60 -5.52 3.75 -7.99
CA ARG A 60 -4.91 5.01 -7.58
C ARG A 60 -3.59 5.31 -8.29
N LEU A 61 -2.74 4.30 -8.50
CA LEU A 61 -1.51 4.46 -9.29
C LEU A 61 -1.81 4.73 -10.76
N ILE A 62 -2.85 4.11 -11.32
CA ILE A 62 -3.30 4.39 -12.69
C ILE A 62 -3.80 5.83 -12.82
N ASP A 63 -4.58 6.33 -11.85
CA ASP A 63 -5.03 7.73 -11.80
C ASP A 63 -3.87 8.72 -11.71
N LEU A 64 -2.77 8.32 -11.07
CA LEU A 64 -1.52 9.08 -11.03
C LEU A 64 -0.69 8.96 -12.32
N GLY A 65 -1.21 8.29 -13.35
CA GLY A 65 -0.57 8.18 -14.66
C GLY A 65 0.44 7.04 -14.83
N VAL A 66 0.47 6.09 -13.89
CA VAL A 66 1.30 4.89 -14.04
C VAL A 66 0.67 3.95 -15.06
N PRO A 67 1.40 3.52 -16.09
CA PRO A 67 0.90 2.56 -17.06
C PRO A 67 0.52 1.22 -16.41
N PRO A 68 -0.72 0.71 -16.62
CA PRO A 68 -1.21 -0.51 -15.95
C PRO A 68 -0.33 -1.75 -16.15
N PHE A 69 0.30 -1.88 -17.31
CA PHE A 69 1.15 -3.04 -17.65
C PHE A 69 2.44 -3.11 -16.83
N LEU A 70 2.87 -2.02 -16.18
CA LEU A 70 4.06 -2.00 -15.31
C LEU A 70 3.75 -2.49 -13.90
N LEU A 71 2.49 -2.38 -13.45
CA LEU A 71 2.11 -2.66 -12.08
C LEU A 71 2.38 -4.10 -11.62
N PRO A 72 2.10 -5.15 -12.43
CA PRO A 72 2.37 -6.53 -12.02
C PRO A 72 3.84 -6.82 -11.74
N SER A 73 4.76 -6.12 -12.42
CA SER A 73 6.19 -6.30 -12.25
C SER A 73 6.79 -5.41 -11.15
N ALA A 74 6.11 -4.34 -10.77
CA ALA A 74 6.60 -3.38 -9.80
C ALA A 74 6.00 -3.56 -8.39
N LEU A 75 4.77 -4.10 -8.29
CA LEU A 75 4.06 -4.27 -7.01
C LEU A 75 4.21 -5.70 -6.49
N ASN A 76 4.95 -5.85 -5.40
CA ASN A 76 5.13 -7.14 -4.74
C ASN A 76 4.17 -7.34 -3.56
N LEU A 77 3.78 -6.25 -2.88
CA LEU A 77 2.94 -6.32 -1.69
C LEU A 77 2.12 -5.04 -1.52
N MET A 78 0.85 -5.19 -1.19
CA MET A 78 -0.05 -4.09 -0.85
C MET A 78 -0.70 -4.38 0.50
N ILE A 79 -0.46 -3.51 1.49
CA ILE A 79 -0.98 -3.65 2.85
C ILE A 79 -1.95 -2.53 3.13
N ALA A 80 -3.09 -2.83 3.74
CA ALA A 80 -3.98 -1.84 4.33
C ALA A 80 -4.23 -2.17 5.80
N GLN A 81 -4.35 -1.13 6.61
CA GLN A 81 -4.58 -1.25 8.05
C GLN A 81 -5.85 -0.49 8.44
N ARG A 82 -6.59 -1.06 9.37
CA ARG A 82 -7.73 -0.41 10.04
C ARG A 82 -7.58 -0.54 11.55
N LEU A 83 -7.89 0.52 12.25
CA LEU A 83 -7.95 0.52 13.71
C LEU A 83 -9.36 0.13 14.16
N PHE A 84 -9.43 -0.68 15.19
CA PHE A 84 -10.68 -1.02 15.87
C PHE A 84 -10.46 -1.00 17.38
N GLY A 85 -11.55 -0.92 18.16
CA GLY A 85 -11.47 -0.88 19.61
C GLY A 85 -10.94 -2.19 20.19
N LYS A 86 -9.94 -2.11 21.06
CA LYS A 86 -9.45 -3.27 21.80
C LYS A 86 -10.48 -3.67 22.86
N LEU A 87 -10.77 -4.95 22.96
CA LEU A 87 -11.65 -5.48 23.97
C LEU A 87 -11.04 -5.32 25.37
N CYS A 88 -11.85 -4.87 26.34
CA CYS A 88 -11.42 -4.75 27.73
C CYS A 88 -11.28 -6.15 28.36
N PRO A 89 -10.11 -6.52 28.91
CA PRO A 89 -9.92 -7.84 29.46
C PRO A 89 -10.80 -8.15 30.69
N ASN A 90 -11.27 -7.09 31.37
CA ASN A 90 -12.07 -7.25 32.60
C ASN A 90 -13.58 -7.34 32.35
N CYS A 91 -14.08 -6.89 31.17
CA CYS A 91 -15.51 -6.89 30.86
C CYS A 91 -15.85 -7.58 29.51
N ILE A 92 -14.89 -8.27 28.92
CA ILE A 92 -15.13 -9.07 27.73
C ILE A 92 -16.11 -10.20 28.05
N GLN A 93 -17.10 -10.37 27.21
CA GLN A 93 -18.07 -11.45 27.28
C GLN A 93 -18.06 -12.22 25.96
N GLU A 94 -18.04 -13.55 26.06
CA GLU A 94 -18.19 -14.41 24.90
C GLU A 94 -19.65 -14.36 24.44
N LYS A 95 -19.86 -14.17 23.16
CA LYS A 95 -21.18 -14.12 22.56
C LYS A 95 -21.20 -14.94 21.27
N ILE A 96 -22.14 -15.86 21.17
CA ILE A 96 -22.39 -16.61 19.94
C ILE A 96 -22.98 -15.64 18.91
N PRO A 97 -22.31 -15.41 17.77
CA PRO A 97 -22.82 -14.54 16.74
C PRO A 97 -24.08 -15.12 16.08
N SER A 98 -25.00 -14.26 15.65
CA SER A 98 -26.15 -14.69 14.86
C SER A 98 -25.73 -15.32 13.52
N ASP A 99 -26.56 -16.19 12.95
CA ASP A 99 -26.28 -16.87 11.67
C ASP A 99 -25.88 -15.89 10.56
N LYS A 100 -26.49 -14.70 10.52
CA LYS A 100 -26.15 -13.65 9.57
C LYS A 100 -24.70 -13.17 9.74
N ILE A 101 -24.25 -13.02 10.97
CA ILE A 101 -22.87 -12.58 11.27
C ILE A 101 -21.90 -13.72 11.00
N GLN A 102 -22.24 -14.96 11.35
CA GLN A 102 -21.43 -16.14 11.03
C GLN A 102 -21.18 -16.25 9.52
N ASN A 103 -22.24 -16.13 8.72
CA ASN A 103 -22.14 -16.18 7.25
C ASN A 103 -21.24 -15.05 6.68
N ILE A 104 -21.31 -13.84 7.25
CA ILE A 104 -20.44 -12.73 6.85
C ILE A 104 -18.97 -13.04 7.20
N ILE A 105 -18.70 -13.56 8.39
CA ILE A 105 -17.35 -13.93 8.84
C ILE A 105 -16.79 -15.02 7.92
N GLN A 106 -17.56 -16.08 7.67
CA GLN A 106 -17.14 -17.21 6.86
C GLN A 106 -16.83 -16.79 5.41
N LYS A 107 -17.71 -16.00 4.80
CA LYS A 107 -17.50 -15.45 3.45
C LYS A 107 -16.25 -14.58 3.35
N ASN A 108 -15.91 -13.80 4.37
CA ASN A 108 -14.72 -12.95 4.35
C ASN A 108 -13.44 -13.71 4.70
N LEU A 109 -13.52 -14.79 5.48
CA LEU A 109 -12.39 -15.66 5.76
C LEU A 109 -11.97 -16.49 4.52
N GLU A 110 -12.93 -16.93 3.71
CA GLU A 110 -12.64 -17.60 2.44
C GLU A 110 -11.85 -16.70 1.46
N ILE A 111 -12.07 -15.39 1.51
CA ILE A 111 -11.30 -14.41 0.71
C ILE A 111 -9.87 -14.22 1.24
N LEU A 112 -9.62 -14.46 2.52
CA LEU A 112 -8.30 -14.32 3.14
C LEU A 112 -7.38 -15.55 2.95
N ILE A 113 -7.93 -16.69 2.51
CA ILE A 113 -7.18 -17.95 2.32
C ILE A 113 -6.58 -18.07 0.89
N ILE A 114 -6.88 -17.16 0.01
CA ILE A 114 -6.43 -17.22 -1.39
C ILE A 114 -5.27 -16.23 -1.63
N TYR A 115 -4.17 -16.33 -0.90
CA TYR A 115 -2.80 -15.90 -1.31
C TYR A 115 -1.84 -15.93 -0.13
#